data_c413eceb2545e1541e3fb6f45ce56c15
#
_entry.id   c413eceb2545e1541e3fb6f45ce56c15
#
_cell.length_a   1.000
_cell.length_b   1.000
_cell.length_c   1.000
_cell.angle_alpha   90.00
_cell.angle_beta   90.00
_cell.angle_gamma   90.00
#
_symmetry.space_group_name_H-M   'P 1'
#
loop_
_entity.id
_entity.type
_entity.pdbx_description
1 polymer ?
#
loop_
_entity_poly.entity_id
_entity_poly.type
_entity_poly.pdbx_seq_one_letter_code
_entity_poly.pdbx_strand_id
1 'polypeptide(L)'
;MRPLLAVLFLVGRIFSPAYSLVMLVRAYLYRNDIFLKSQRLPVPVISIGNLTLGGTGKTPMVRYVTRLLLDRGVRPAIVSRGYGGKAAGRINIIADRTKTLLPPEMAGDEPFMLAEALPGVPVLTGSQRVRVARHAVEAFGANLIVMDDGFQHLALRRDLDLVLFSARTLLGNGRVFPGGELREPLSALNRAHAFVITGVDSSNRSVAEDFQRRLQGSFPAKPVFSGEYLPAGIWHSSQDKACTLAEAKSMEMFSFAGIANPDSFHQTLRLEGFSVTGSKEFRDHHDYTAQDVAALVAAARASGAQALITTEKDFVKLRPFFGSFPILALTIELRMGQKFDLFLADHLSGHAL
;
A
#
# COMPACT_ATOMS: atom_id res chain seq x y z
N MET A 1 -11.01 -17.56 2.66
CA MET A 1 -10.03 -17.54 3.80
C MET A 1 -9.39 -18.90 3.89
N ARG A 2 -8.05 -19.00 3.91
CA ARG A 2 -7.35 -20.30 3.96
C ARG A 2 -7.76 -21.05 5.25
N PRO A 3 -8.08 -22.35 5.21
CA PRO A 3 -8.62 -23.09 6.38
C PRO A 3 -7.70 -23.02 7.61
N LEU A 4 -6.39 -23.01 7.39
CA LEU A 4 -5.40 -22.89 8.46
C LEU A 4 -5.51 -21.53 9.20
N LEU A 5 -5.77 -20.44 8.48
CA LEU A 5 -5.91 -19.09 9.07
C LEU A 5 -7.21 -19.01 9.91
N ALA A 6 -8.27 -19.67 9.46
CA ALA A 6 -9.52 -19.73 10.20
C ALA A 6 -9.37 -20.48 11.54
N VAL A 7 -8.62 -21.60 11.55
CA VAL A 7 -8.30 -22.34 12.78
C VAL A 7 -7.41 -21.48 13.70
N LEU A 8 -6.40 -20.82 13.16
CA LEU A 8 -5.54 -19.92 13.93
C LEU A 8 -6.35 -18.79 14.60
N PHE A 9 -7.26 -18.16 13.87
CA PHE A 9 -8.14 -17.14 14.44
C PHE A 9 -9.11 -17.69 15.48
N LEU A 10 -9.59 -18.93 15.31
CA LEU A 10 -10.48 -19.55 16.29
C LEU A 10 -9.77 -19.73 17.64
N VAL A 11 -8.58 -20.29 17.63
CA VAL A 11 -7.74 -20.46 18.84
C VAL A 11 -7.31 -19.10 19.39
N GLY A 12 -6.93 -18.20 18.51
CA GLY A 12 -6.49 -16.83 18.85
C GLY A 12 -7.54 -15.99 19.58
N ARG A 13 -8.84 -16.32 19.46
CA ARG A 13 -9.93 -15.58 20.14
C ARG A 13 -9.74 -15.49 21.65
N ILE A 14 -9.17 -16.51 22.26
CA ILE A 14 -8.92 -16.55 23.70
C ILE A 14 -7.92 -15.45 24.12
N PHE A 15 -6.95 -15.14 23.25
CA PHE A 15 -5.89 -14.17 23.52
C PHE A 15 -6.21 -12.75 23.04
N SER A 16 -7.23 -12.57 22.19
CA SER A 16 -7.61 -11.26 21.65
C SER A 16 -7.94 -10.22 22.71
N PRO A 17 -8.63 -10.52 23.84
CA PRO A 17 -8.89 -9.54 24.88
C PRO A 17 -7.62 -9.02 25.53
N ALA A 18 -6.67 -9.90 25.83
CA ALA A 18 -5.38 -9.52 26.42
C ALA A 18 -4.57 -8.64 25.47
N TYR A 19 -4.49 -9.03 24.19
CA TYR A 19 -3.84 -8.21 23.16
C TYR A 19 -4.53 -6.84 22.99
N SER A 20 -5.87 -6.83 22.98
CA SER A 20 -6.65 -5.57 22.89
C SER A 20 -6.36 -4.65 24.06
N LEU A 21 -6.28 -5.20 25.28
CA LEU A 21 -5.94 -4.44 26.49
C LEU A 21 -4.52 -3.82 26.36
N VAL A 22 -3.54 -4.58 25.92
CA VAL A 22 -2.18 -4.08 25.69
C VAL A 22 -2.18 -2.92 24.70
N MET A 23 -2.93 -3.05 23.59
CA MET A 23 -3.01 -1.98 22.58
C MET A 23 -3.73 -0.74 23.10
N LEU A 24 -4.76 -0.90 23.92
CA LEU A 24 -5.48 0.20 24.57
C LEU A 24 -4.58 0.93 25.61
N VAL A 25 -3.90 0.17 26.45
CA VAL A 25 -2.95 0.73 27.43
C VAL A 25 -1.82 1.48 26.71
N ARG A 26 -1.24 0.89 25.66
CA ARG A 26 -0.23 1.56 24.85
C ARG A 26 -0.75 2.88 24.25
N ALA A 27 -1.96 2.88 23.69
CA ALA A 27 -2.58 4.08 23.13
C ALA A 27 -2.85 5.14 24.22
N TYR A 28 -3.29 4.72 25.41
CA TYR A 28 -3.49 5.59 26.55
C TYR A 28 -2.19 6.24 27.03
N LEU A 29 -1.10 5.48 27.14
CA LEU A 29 0.22 5.98 27.55
C LEU A 29 0.75 7.04 26.58
N TYR A 30 0.63 6.82 25.26
CA TYR A 30 1.02 7.81 24.26
C TYR A 30 0.12 9.06 24.28
N ARG A 31 -1.20 8.87 24.48
CA ARG A 31 -2.15 9.99 24.50
C ARG A 31 -1.91 10.96 25.65
N ASN A 32 -1.46 10.43 26.79
CA ASN A 32 -1.22 11.21 28.01
C ASN A 32 0.27 11.51 28.25
N ASP A 33 1.15 11.18 27.29
CA ASP A 33 2.61 11.34 27.38
C ASP A 33 3.23 10.70 28.66
N ILE A 34 2.62 9.59 29.15
CA ILE A 34 3.04 8.82 30.32
C ILE A 34 4.02 7.73 29.87
N PHE A 35 5.31 7.84 30.23
CA PHE A 35 6.42 6.97 29.83
C PHE A 35 6.68 6.90 28.32
N LEU A 36 5.64 6.95 27.49
CA LEU A 36 5.70 6.94 26.03
C LEU A 36 5.34 8.32 25.50
N LYS A 37 6.31 8.99 24.86
CA LYS A 37 6.12 10.36 24.35
C LYS A 37 5.98 10.39 22.84
N SER A 38 4.97 11.12 22.35
CA SER A 38 4.85 11.43 20.94
C SER A 38 5.70 12.65 20.60
N GLN A 39 6.56 12.52 19.59
CA GLN A 39 7.40 13.61 19.12
C GLN A 39 6.73 14.34 17.96
N ARG A 40 6.87 15.67 17.93
CA ARG A 40 6.44 16.52 16.83
C ARG A 40 7.62 16.89 15.95
N LEU A 41 7.42 16.94 14.64
CA LEU A 41 8.37 17.50 13.69
C LEU A 41 8.06 18.98 13.42
N PRO A 42 9.04 19.74 12.90
CA PRO A 42 8.81 21.12 12.47
C PRO A 42 8.01 21.23 11.16
N VAL A 43 7.64 20.11 10.55
CA VAL A 43 6.89 20.01 9.30
C VAL A 43 5.65 19.12 9.49
N PRO A 44 4.58 19.32 8.70
CA PRO A 44 3.39 18.48 8.77
C PRO A 44 3.68 17.02 8.46
N VAL A 45 2.90 16.15 9.07
CA VAL A 45 2.98 14.70 8.88
C VAL A 45 1.60 14.14 8.49
N ILE A 46 1.51 13.61 7.28
CA ILE A 46 0.35 12.83 6.80
C ILE A 46 0.64 11.36 7.00
N SER A 47 -0.22 10.67 7.72
CA SER A 47 -0.15 9.22 7.89
C SER A 47 -1.20 8.54 7.04
N ILE A 48 -0.75 7.59 6.23
CA ILE A 48 -1.60 6.70 5.45
C ILE A 48 -1.45 5.31 6.05
N GLY A 49 -2.52 4.79 6.60
CA GLY A 49 -2.47 3.52 7.30
C GLY A 49 -3.80 2.78 7.26
N ASN A 50 -3.86 1.66 7.94
CA ASN A 50 -5.07 0.84 8.02
C ASN A 50 -5.21 0.19 9.40
N LEU A 51 -6.40 -0.34 9.67
CA LEU A 51 -6.68 -1.05 10.91
C LEU A 51 -6.57 -2.57 10.74
N THR A 52 -6.73 -3.09 9.54
CA THR A 52 -6.75 -4.53 9.23
C THR A 52 -5.38 -5.04 8.80
N LEU A 53 -5.13 -6.32 9.01
CA LEU A 53 -4.06 -7.04 8.33
C LEU A 53 -4.42 -7.20 6.84
N GLY A 54 -3.41 -7.17 5.96
CA GLY A 54 -3.59 -7.36 4.52
C GLY A 54 -3.54 -6.08 3.71
N GLY A 55 -3.72 -6.22 2.40
CA GLY A 55 -3.64 -5.13 1.43
C GLY A 55 -4.90 -4.25 1.43
N THR A 56 -4.75 -3.02 1.84
CA THR A 56 -5.82 -2.02 1.83
C THR A 56 -5.54 -0.86 0.88
N GLY A 57 -4.58 -1.02 -0.05
CA GLY A 57 -4.26 0.02 -1.03
C GLY A 57 -3.44 1.19 -0.47
N LYS A 58 -2.63 0.97 0.58
CA LYS A 58 -1.77 2.02 1.14
C LYS A 58 -0.80 2.58 0.10
N THR A 59 -0.05 1.73 -0.59
CA THR A 59 0.95 2.15 -1.58
C THR A 59 0.36 2.99 -2.72
N PRO A 60 -0.76 2.60 -3.37
CA PRO A 60 -1.47 3.47 -4.32
C PRO A 60 -1.91 4.81 -3.72
N MET A 61 -2.38 4.81 -2.47
CA MET A 61 -2.80 6.05 -1.78
C MET A 61 -1.61 6.96 -1.46
N VAL A 62 -0.48 6.40 -1.03
CA VAL A 62 0.77 7.15 -0.81
C VAL A 62 1.21 7.81 -2.13
N ARG A 63 1.17 7.07 -3.25
CA ARG A 63 1.45 7.61 -4.59
C ARG A 63 0.51 8.77 -4.94
N TYR A 64 -0.78 8.55 -4.77
CA TYR A 64 -1.81 9.56 -5.08
C TYR A 64 -1.60 10.85 -4.28
N VAL A 65 -1.52 10.73 -2.95
CA VAL A 65 -1.32 11.89 -2.06
C VAL A 65 0.00 12.59 -2.37
N THR A 66 1.08 11.85 -2.58
CA THR A 66 2.40 12.44 -2.87
C THR A 66 2.41 13.20 -4.19
N ARG A 67 1.78 12.68 -5.26
CA ARG A 67 1.64 13.40 -6.54
C ARG A 67 0.83 14.69 -6.36
N LEU A 68 -0.30 14.60 -5.66
CA LEU A 68 -1.14 15.77 -5.40
C LEU A 68 -0.40 16.87 -4.62
N LEU A 69 0.53 16.49 -3.74
CA LEU A 69 1.41 17.41 -3.01
C LEU A 69 2.47 18.03 -3.92
N LEU A 70 3.10 17.23 -4.79
CA LEU A 70 4.08 17.72 -5.78
C LEU A 70 3.46 18.75 -6.73
N ASP A 71 2.24 18.48 -7.23
CA ASP A 71 1.50 19.38 -8.12
C ASP A 71 1.20 20.75 -7.47
N ARG A 72 1.25 20.79 -6.13
CA ARG A 72 1.09 22.03 -5.34
C ARG A 72 2.41 22.66 -4.91
N GLY A 73 3.54 22.18 -5.43
CA GLY A 73 4.86 22.72 -5.11
C GLY A 73 5.39 22.31 -3.73
N VAL A 74 4.73 21.37 -3.02
CA VAL A 74 5.22 20.80 -1.78
C VAL A 74 6.43 19.91 -2.07
N ARG A 75 7.38 19.84 -1.16
CA ARG A 75 8.56 18.96 -1.24
C ARG A 75 8.43 17.81 -0.24
N PRO A 76 7.59 16.81 -0.52
CA PRO A 76 7.37 15.71 0.40
C PRO A 76 8.59 14.78 0.47
N ALA A 77 8.64 14.00 1.57
CA ALA A 77 9.42 12.77 1.66
C ALA A 77 8.54 11.64 2.19
N ILE A 78 8.77 10.42 1.71
CA ILE A 78 8.04 9.23 2.14
C ILE A 78 8.86 8.51 3.20
N VAL A 79 8.20 8.16 4.30
CA VAL A 79 8.78 7.42 5.41
C VAL A 79 7.98 6.15 5.70
N SER A 80 8.65 5.00 5.65
CA SER A 80 8.04 3.69 5.88
C SER A 80 8.86 2.84 6.85
N ARG A 81 8.36 1.67 7.20
CA ARG A 81 9.07 0.72 8.05
C ARG A 81 10.17 -0.03 7.32
N GLY A 82 10.01 -0.25 6.02
CA GLY A 82 10.87 -1.13 5.24
C GLY A 82 10.58 -2.60 5.49
N TYR A 83 9.30 -2.97 5.55
CA TYR A 83 8.90 -4.36 5.73
C TYR A 83 9.37 -5.19 4.53
N GLY A 84 9.93 -6.39 4.81
CA GLY A 84 10.46 -7.31 3.79
C GLY A 84 11.84 -6.94 3.23
N GLY A 85 12.34 -5.73 3.50
CA GLY A 85 13.68 -5.32 3.09
C GLY A 85 14.77 -5.86 4.02
N LYS A 86 15.95 -6.20 3.43
CA LYS A 86 17.13 -6.69 4.17
C LYS A 86 18.04 -5.58 4.69
N ALA A 87 17.75 -4.32 4.35
CA ALA A 87 18.54 -3.18 4.83
C ALA A 87 18.40 -3.03 6.35
N ALA A 88 19.51 -3.21 7.07
CA ALA A 88 19.58 -3.28 8.53
C ALA A 88 19.97 -1.96 9.21
N GLY A 89 20.12 -0.88 8.45
CA GLY A 89 20.45 0.45 8.97
C GLY A 89 19.36 1.04 9.85
N ARG A 90 19.74 1.90 10.78
CA ARG A 90 18.75 2.68 11.57
C ARG A 90 17.93 3.61 10.70
N ILE A 91 18.54 4.10 9.62
CA ILE A 91 17.93 4.89 8.55
C ILE A 91 18.48 4.30 7.24
N ASN A 92 17.57 3.90 6.35
CA ASN A 92 17.92 3.41 5.02
C ASN A 92 17.32 4.39 4.00
N ILE A 93 18.16 4.93 3.14
CA ILE A 93 17.74 5.83 2.06
C ILE A 93 17.54 4.95 0.83
N ILE A 94 16.28 4.75 0.46
CA ILE A 94 15.88 3.93 -0.69
C ILE A 94 16.06 4.73 -1.98
N ALA A 95 15.58 5.99 -1.95
CA ALA A 95 15.79 6.96 -3.02
C ALA A 95 16.05 8.33 -2.42
N ASP A 96 16.90 9.08 -3.08
CA ASP A 96 17.07 10.50 -2.85
C ASP A 96 16.28 11.33 -3.88
N ARG A 97 16.59 12.62 -4.03
CA ARG A 97 15.94 13.46 -5.03
C ARG A 97 16.39 13.21 -6.46
N THR A 98 17.40 12.38 -6.69
CA THR A 98 18.05 12.20 -7.99
C THR A 98 17.91 10.78 -8.53
N LYS A 99 17.96 9.77 -7.65
CA LYS A 99 17.99 8.36 -8.04
C LYS A 99 17.52 7.42 -6.94
N THR A 100 17.16 6.22 -7.35
CA THR A 100 16.99 5.06 -6.46
C THR A 100 18.38 4.52 -6.07
N LEU A 101 18.62 4.32 -4.78
CA LEU A 101 19.92 3.97 -4.20
C LEU A 101 20.05 2.51 -3.78
N LEU A 102 18.92 1.88 -3.41
CA LEU A 102 18.89 0.50 -2.94
C LEU A 102 18.06 -0.38 -3.85
N PRO A 103 18.50 -1.61 -4.13
CA PRO A 103 17.74 -2.57 -4.91
C PRO A 103 16.53 -3.10 -4.10
N PRO A 104 15.55 -3.75 -4.76
CA PRO A 104 14.31 -4.23 -4.12
C PRO A 104 14.55 -5.12 -2.91
N GLU A 105 15.54 -6.03 -2.96
CA GLU A 105 15.86 -6.99 -1.89
C GLU A 105 16.30 -6.29 -0.61
N MET A 106 16.94 -5.12 -0.76
CA MET A 106 17.40 -4.31 0.38
C MET A 106 16.31 -3.34 0.85
N ALA A 107 15.62 -2.72 -0.10
CA ALA A 107 14.60 -1.71 0.16
C ALA A 107 13.30 -2.30 0.75
N GLY A 108 12.91 -3.48 0.29
CA GLY A 108 11.57 -4.05 0.38
C GLY A 108 10.71 -3.61 -0.81
N ASP A 109 9.74 -4.45 -1.19
CA ASP A 109 8.95 -4.28 -2.41
C ASP A 109 8.24 -2.91 -2.45
N GLU A 110 7.48 -2.57 -1.40
CA GLU A 110 6.64 -1.36 -1.38
C GLU A 110 7.46 -0.06 -1.39
N PRO A 111 8.50 0.12 -0.55
CA PRO A 111 9.35 1.31 -0.63
C PRO A 111 10.08 1.45 -1.97
N PHE A 112 10.51 0.34 -2.56
CA PHE A 112 11.14 0.36 -3.87
C PHE A 112 10.17 0.80 -4.97
N MET A 113 8.94 0.25 -4.99
CA MET A 113 7.89 0.65 -5.93
C MET A 113 7.55 2.15 -5.80
N LEU A 114 7.51 2.68 -4.57
CA LEU A 114 7.26 4.11 -4.34
C LEU A 114 8.41 4.96 -4.90
N ALA A 115 9.66 4.53 -4.71
CA ALA A 115 10.83 5.22 -5.23
C ALA A 115 10.83 5.28 -6.78
N GLU A 116 10.51 4.17 -7.43
CA GLU A 116 10.42 4.11 -8.90
C GLU A 116 9.24 4.90 -9.47
N ALA A 117 8.10 4.89 -8.77
CA ALA A 117 6.88 5.57 -9.22
C ALA A 117 6.86 7.08 -8.97
N LEU A 118 7.78 7.58 -8.13
CA LEU A 118 7.84 8.99 -7.68
C LEU A 118 9.28 9.53 -7.78
N PRO A 119 9.84 9.66 -8.99
CA PRO A 119 11.18 10.23 -9.17
C PRO A 119 11.27 11.62 -8.52
N GLY A 120 12.39 11.90 -7.86
CA GLY A 120 12.61 13.18 -7.17
C GLY A 120 12.04 13.26 -5.75
N VAL A 121 11.32 12.23 -5.28
CA VAL A 121 10.81 12.15 -3.91
C VAL A 121 11.73 11.26 -3.07
N PRO A 122 12.32 11.77 -1.98
CA PRO A 122 13.07 10.94 -1.07
C PRO A 122 12.18 9.87 -0.42
N VAL A 123 12.64 8.61 -0.46
CA VAL A 123 11.99 7.47 0.18
C VAL A 123 12.95 6.87 1.19
N LEU A 124 12.56 6.87 2.45
CA LEU A 124 13.39 6.41 3.55
C LEU A 124 12.67 5.36 4.39
N THR A 125 13.43 4.41 4.91
CA THR A 125 12.90 3.37 5.80
C THR A 125 13.66 3.23 7.10
N GLY A 126 12.98 2.73 8.11
CA GLY A 126 13.58 2.39 9.40
C GLY A 126 12.54 2.15 10.50
N SER A 127 12.94 1.41 11.53
CA SER A 127 12.04 1.07 12.64
C SER A 127 11.67 2.28 13.50
N GLN A 128 12.61 3.22 13.71
CA GLN A 128 12.41 4.46 14.46
C GLN A 128 12.00 5.60 13.52
N ARG A 129 10.75 5.58 13.03
CA ARG A 129 10.26 6.52 12.00
C ARG A 129 10.42 7.99 12.37
N VAL A 130 10.42 8.33 13.66
CA VAL A 130 10.72 9.71 14.13
C VAL A 130 12.10 10.16 13.66
N ARG A 131 13.12 9.30 13.83
CA ARG A 131 14.50 9.60 13.40
C ARG A 131 14.59 9.65 11.88
N VAL A 132 13.93 8.70 11.20
CA VAL A 132 13.89 8.66 9.73
C VAL A 132 13.26 9.92 9.17
N ALA A 133 12.12 10.33 9.72
CA ALA A 133 11.40 11.53 9.29
C ALA A 133 12.19 12.82 9.57
N ARG A 134 12.84 12.90 10.72
CA ARG A 134 13.74 14.03 11.03
C ARG A 134 14.89 14.12 10.03
N HIS A 135 15.53 13.00 9.72
CA HIS A 135 16.59 12.94 8.71
C HIS A 135 16.09 13.36 7.32
N ALA A 136 14.86 12.97 6.95
CA ALA A 136 14.25 13.42 5.69
C ALA A 136 14.10 14.95 5.61
N VAL A 137 13.73 15.59 6.71
CA VAL A 137 13.66 17.07 6.82
C VAL A 137 15.05 17.70 6.73
N GLU A 138 16.00 17.21 7.54
CA GLU A 138 17.33 17.81 7.69
C GLU A 138 18.22 17.60 6.45
N ALA A 139 18.25 16.39 5.88
CA ALA A 139 19.14 16.04 4.79
C ALA A 139 18.57 16.33 3.40
N PHE A 140 17.25 16.25 3.22
CA PHE A 140 16.60 16.41 1.91
C PHE A 140 15.71 17.66 1.81
N GLY A 141 15.63 18.47 2.86
CA GLY A 141 14.81 19.69 2.86
C GLY A 141 13.32 19.41 2.63
N ALA A 142 12.83 18.25 3.11
CA ALA A 142 11.41 17.92 3.02
C ALA A 142 10.61 18.90 3.90
N ASN A 143 9.56 19.51 3.36
CA ASN A 143 8.65 20.37 4.09
C ASN A 143 7.33 19.69 4.48
N LEU A 144 7.18 18.39 4.14
CA LEU A 144 6.07 17.54 4.54
C LEU A 144 6.53 16.06 4.54
N ILE A 145 6.06 15.29 5.51
CA ILE A 145 6.31 13.84 5.59
C ILE A 145 5.02 13.08 5.28
N VAL A 146 5.12 12.14 4.35
CA VAL A 146 4.08 11.12 4.08
C VAL A 146 4.52 9.81 4.72
N MET A 147 3.80 9.35 5.75
CA MET A 147 4.08 8.08 6.40
C MET A 147 3.28 6.95 5.74
N ASP A 148 3.97 5.99 5.18
CA ASP A 148 3.37 4.73 4.75
C ASP A 148 3.27 3.76 5.95
N ASP A 149 2.07 3.17 6.12
CA ASP A 149 1.69 2.31 7.26
C ASP A 149 1.93 2.98 8.62
N GLY A 150 1.48 4.25 8.73
CA GLY A 150 1.76 5.12 9.88
C GLY A 150 0.77 5.01 11.05
N PHE A 151 -0.44 4.45 10.87
CA PHE A 151 -1.55 4.57 11.83
C PHE A 151 -1.23 4.02 13.23
N GLN A 152 -0.49 2.91 13.33
CA GLN A 152 -0.04 2.32 14.60
C GLN A 152 1.22 2.99 15.18
N HIS A 153 1.88 3.91 14.44
CA HIS A 153 3.13 4.50 14.91
C HIS A 153 2.89 5.75 15.75
N LEU A 154 2.47 5.58 17.01
CA LEU A 154 2.06 6.66 17.91
C LEU A 154 3.21 7.55 18.39
N ALA A 155 4.47 7.11 18.24
CA ALA A 155 5.64 7.88 18.65
C ALA A 155 5.89 9.17 17.83
N LEU A 156 5.31 9.28 16.64
CA LEU A 156 5.33 10.48 15.82
C LEU A 156 3.94 11.11 15.79
N ARG A 157 3.81 12.40 16.13
CA ARG A 157 2.54 13.14 15.96
C ARG A 157 2.23 13.30 14.50
N ARG A 158 0.97 13.10 14.11
CA ARG A 158 0.47 13.27 12.75
C ARG A 158 -0.54 14.39 12.75
N ASP A 159 -0.45 15.20 11.72
CA ASP A 159 -1.38 16.31 11.51
C ASP A 159 -2.60 15.82 10.72
N LEU A 160 -2.42 14.78 9.88
CA LEU A 160 -3.50 14.10 9.17
C LEU A 160 -3.31 12.57 9.23
N ASP A 161 -4.29 11.85 9.79
CA ASP A 161 -4.36 10.38 9.77
C ASP A 161 -5.47 9.92 8.81
N LEU A 162 -5.10 9.34 7.67
CA LEU A 162 -5.99 8.70 6.72
C LEU A 162 -6.02 7.19 6.98
N VAL A 163 -7.20 6.65 7.31
CA VAL A 163 -7.37 5.22 7.57
C VAL A 163 -8.10 4.56 6.41
N LEU A 164 -7.42 3.59 5.81
CA LEU A 164 -7.86 2.89 4.62
C LEU A 164 -8.57 1.58 4.95
N PHE A 165 -9.65 1.31 4.21
CA PHE A 165 -10.36 0.04 4.18
C PHE A 165 -10.45 -0.44 2.73
N SER A 166 -10.15 -1.72 2.48
CA SER A 166 -10.43 -2.30 1.17
C SER A 166 -11.93 -2.58 1.04
N ALA A 167 -12.56 -2.17 -0.05
CA ALA A 167 -13.97 -2.44 -0.32
C ALA A 167 -14.32 -3.94 -0.32
N ARG A 168 -13.33 -4.81 -0.51
CA ARG A 168 -13.49 -6.26 -0.55
C ARG A 168 -13.46 -6.92 0.83
N THR A 169 -12.68 -6.38 1.77
CA THR A 169 -12.47 -7.01 3.08
C THR A 169 -13.01 -6.18 4.25
N LEU A 170 -13.15 -4.86 4.07
CA LEU A 170 -13.63 -3.92 5.07
C LEU A 170 -12.91 -4.10 6.43
N LEU A 171 -13.62 -4.59 7.44
CA LEU A 171 -13.09 -4.89 8.78
C LEU A 171 -12.72 -6.37 8.97
N GLY A 172 -12.74 -7.18 7.90
CA GLY A 172 -12.55 -8.63 8.00
C GLY A 172 -13.63 -9.26 8.89
N ASN A 173 -13.20 -10.12 9.82
CA ASN A 173 -14.13 -10.73 10.79
C ASN A 173 -14.48 -9.81 11.97
N GLY A 174 -14.04 -8.56 11.98
CA GLY A 174 -14.30 -7.56 13.02
C GLY A 174 -13.62 -7.81 14.36
N ARG A 175 -12.72 -8.78 14.45
CA ARG A 175 -12.01 -9.17 15.68
C ARG A 175 -10.57 -8.73 15.66
N VAL A 176 -10.05 -8.41 16.85
CA VAL A 176 -8.65 -8.03 17.03
C VAL A 176 -7.77 -9.27 17.01
N PHE A 177 -6.55 -9.11 16.47
CA PHE A 177 -5.52 -10.13 16.48
C PHE A 177 -5.28 -10.67 17.92
N PRO A 178 -5.00 -11.97 18.12
CA PRO A 178 -4.92 -13.00 17.09
C PRO A 178 -6.25 -13.70 16.73
N GLY A 179 -7.39 -13.21 17.20
CA GLY A 179 -8.71 -13.76 16.89
C GLY A 179 -9.33 -13.23 15.59
N GLY A 180 -8.65 -12.33 14.92
CA GLY A 180 -9.07 -11.75 13.64
C GLY A 180 -8.03 -10.83 13.03
N GLU A 181 -8.46 -10.08 12.01
CA GLU A 181 -7.59 -9.27 11.18
C GLU A 181 -7.29 -7.88 11.75
N LEU A 182 -8.00 -7.40 12.79
CA LEU A 182 -7.78 -6.05 13.29
C LEU A 182 -6.48 -5.95 14.09
N ARG A 183 -5.63 -5.00 13.74
CA ARG A 183 -4.35 -4.69 14.43
C ARG A 183 -4.57 -4.03 15.78
N GLU A 184 -5.68 -3.32 15.95
CA GLU A 184 -6.09 -2.61 17.16
C GLU A 184 -7.63 -2.68 17.30
N PRO A 185 -8.19 -2.46 18.49
CA PRO A 185 -9.63 -2.30 18.67
C PRO A 185 -10.22 -1.18 17.82
N LEU A 186 -11.51 -1.28 17.46
CA LEU A 186 -12.22 -0.28 16.64
C LEU A 186 -12.17 1.14 17.25
N SER A 187 -12.03 1.25 18.56
CA SER A 187 -11.83 2.55 19.24
C SER A 187 -10.59 3.31 18.75
N ALA A 188 -9.61 2.61 18.14
CA ALA A 188 -8.46 3.25 17.52
C ALA A 188 -8.87 4.21 16.38
N LEU A 189 -10.01 3.97 15.72
CA LEU A 189 -10.55 4.83 14.66
C LEU A 189 -10.89 6.25 15.15
N ASN A 190 -11.02 6.46 16.46
CA ASN A 190 -11.15 7.79 17.02
C ASN A 190 -9.95 8.70 16.73
N ARG A 191 -8.77 8.15 16.43
CA ARG A 191 -7.58 8.92 16.06
C ARG A 191 -7.55 9.37 14.60
N ALA A 192 -8.32 8.70 13.73
CA ALA A 192 -8.38 9.04 12.32
C ALA A 192 -8.96 10.43 12.10
N HIS A 193 -8.49 11.14 11.08
CA HIS A 193 -9.08 12.39 10.61
C HIS A 193 -10.09 12.14 9.48
N ALA A 194 -9.81 11.15 8.63
CA ALA A 194 -10.72 10.73 7.57
C ALA A 194 -10.59 9.22 7.30
N PHE A 195 -11.62 8.66 6.67
CA PHE A 195 -11.65 7.27 6.21
C PHE A 195 -11.66 7.22 4.69
N VAL A 196 -11.00 6.21 4.13
CA VAL A 196 -10.97 5.97 2.69
C VAL A 196 -11.30 4.51 2.41
N ILE A 197 -12.32 4.26 1.59
CA ILE A 197 -12.66 2.93 1.09
C ILE A 197 -12.05 2.80 -0.30
N THR A 198 -11.03 1.94 -0.43
CA THR A 198 -10.27 1.75 -1.66
C THR A 198 -10.75 0.54 -2.45
N GLY A 199 -10.58 0.58 -3.78
CA GLY A 199 -10.92 -0.53 -4.67
C GLY A 199 -12.42 -0.75 -4.79
N VAL A 200 -13.19 0.33 -4.78
CA VAL A 200 -14.63 0.29 -5.07
C VAL A 200 -14.80 0.06 -6.56
N ASP A 201 -15.63 -0.91 -6.92
CA ASP A 201 -16.00 -1.26 -8.30
C ASP A 201 -17.51 -1.59 -8.38
N SER A 202 -17.98 -1.93 -9.56
CA SER A 202 -19.41 -2.25 -9.78
C SER A 202 -19.89 -3.45 -8.95
N SER A 203 -19.02 -4.41 -8.63
CA SER A 203 -19.36 -5.64 -7.92
C SER A 203 -19.49 -5.46 -6.41
N ASN A 204 -18.87 -4.44 -5.82
CA ASN A 204 -18.80 -4.21 -4.38
C ASN A 204 -19.36 -2.84 -3.95
N ARG A 205 -19.88 -2.02 -4.88
CA ARG A 205 -20.34 -0.64 -4.63
C ARG A 205 -21.39 -0.57 -3.53
N SER A 206 -22.41 -1.39 -3.56
CA SER A 206 -23.49 -1.39 -2.55
C SER A 206 -22.96 -1.70 -1.14
N VAL A 207 -22.05 -2.67 -1.05
CA VAL A 207 -21.40 -3.06 0.22
C VAL A 207 -20.50 -1.91 0.73
N ALA A 208 -19.77 -1.25 -0.15
CA ALA A 208 -18.94 -0.11 0.19
C ALA A 208 -19.79 1.09 0.69
N GLU A 209 -20.91 1.37 0.04
CA GLU A 209 -21.85 2.43 0.44
C GLU A 209 -22.50 2.13 1.80
N ASP A 210 -22.90 0.88 2.06
CA ASP A 210 -23.41 0.46 3.37
C ASP A 210 -22.35 0.65 4.47
N PHE A 211 -21.13 0.28 4.19
CA PHE A 211 -20.03 0.46 5.13
C PHE A 211 -19.72 1.95 5.35
N GLN A 212 -19.76 2.77 4.29
CA GLN A 212 -19.64 4.21 4.39
C GLN A 212 -20.70 4.81 5.32
N ARG A 213 -21.97 4.43 5.16
CA ARG A 213 -23.07 4.87 6.06
C ARG A 213 -22.82 4.48 7.52
N ARG A 214 -22.32 3.27 7.77
CA ARG A 214 -21.96 2.80 9.13
C ARG A 214 -20.84 3.62 9.73
N LEU A 215 -19.79 3.92 8.96
CA LEU A 215 -18.69 4.77 9.43
C LEU A 215 -19.16 6.18 9.73
N GLN A 216 -19.98 6.79 8.86
CA GLN A 216 -20.56 8.11 9.07
C GLN A 216 -21.47 8.16 10.30
N GLY A 217 -22.29 7.12 10.54
CA GLY A 217 -23.12 7.02 11.74
C GLY A 217 -22.30 6.86 13.03
N SER A 218 -21.17 6.14 12.98
CA SER A 218 -20.30 5.93 14.15
C SER A 218 -19.33 7.10 14.39
N PHE A 219 -18.95 7.83 13.33
CA PHE A 219 -17.98 8.92 13.37
C PHE A 219 -18.47 10.12 12.55
N PRO A 220 -19.55 10.81 12.95
CA PRO A 220 -20.22 11.82 12.13
C PRO A 220 -19.35 13.03 11.77
N ALA A 221 -18.35 13.35 12.58
CA ALA A 221 -17.42 14.45 12.33
C ALA A 221 -16.27 14.08 11.37
N LYS A 222 -16.17 12.82 10.90
CA LYS A 222 -15.09 12.35 10.05
C LYS A 222 -15.59 12.07 8.65
N PRO A 223 -15.02 12.72 7.62
CA PRO A 223 -15.40 12.43 6.24
C PRO A 223 -14.99 11.01 5.84
N VAL A 224 -15.79 10.42 4.97
CA VAL A 224 -15.53 9.11 4.36
C VAL A 224 -15.50 9.29 2.85
N PHE A 225 -14.42 8.86 2.24
CA PHE A 225 -14.18 8.93 0.80
C PHE A 225 -14.11 7.53 0.19
N SER A 226 -14.37 7.43 -1.10
CA SER A 226 -14.22 6.21 -1.87
C SER A 226 -13.25 6.43 -3.02
N GLY A 227 -12.45 5.40 -3.33
CA GLY A 227 -11.51 5.42 -4.44
C GLY A 227 -11.59 4.12 -5.27
N GLU A 228 -11.41 4.27 -6.57
CA GLU A 228 -11.41 3.18 -7.55
C GLU A 228 -9.96 2.92 -8.01
N TYR A 229 -9.65 1.67 -8.36
CA TYR A 229 -8.41 1.36 -9.05
C TYR A 229 -8.66 1.36 -10.54
N LEU A 230 -7.81 2.09 -11.27
CA LEU A 230 -7.84 2.14 -12.73
C LEU A 230 -6.51 1.62 -13.28
N PRO A 231 -6.54 0.85 -14.36
CA PRO A 231 -5.35 0.59 -15.14
C PRO A 231 -4.73 1.89 -15.64
N ALA A 232 -3.44 2.07 -15.38
CA ALA A 232 -2.71 3.29 -15.70
C ALA A 232 -1.70 3.09 -16.83
N GLY A 233 -1.18 1.88 -17.00
CA GLY A 233 -0.18 1.57 -18.02
C GLY A 233 0.35 0.15 -17.91
N ILE A 234 1.37 -0.09 -18.70
CA ILE A 234 2.09 -1.37 -18.73
C ILE A 234 3.58 -1.11 -18.54
N TRP A 235 4.19 -1.77 -17.56
CA TRP A 235 5.64 -1.90 -17.50
C TRP A 235 6.06 -3.11 -18.34
N HIS A 236 7.15 -2.97 -19.08
CA HIS A 236 7.70 -4.02 -19.93
C HIS A 236 9.09 -4.42 -19.44
N SER A 237 9.41 -5.72 -19.43
CA SER A 237 10.72 -6.24 -18.98
C SER A 237 11.89 -5.76 -19.85
N SER A 238 11.67 -5.42 -21.11
CA SER A 238 12.62 -4.68 -21.93
C SER A 238 12.38 -3.18 -21.75
N GLN A 239 13.31 -2.48 -21.11
CA GLN A 239 13.21 -1.04 -20.84
C GLN A 239 13.12 -0.18 -22.11
N ASP A 240 13.57 -0.71 -23.25
CA ASP A 240 13.54 -0.02 -24.54
C ASP A 240 12.19 -0.15 -25.27
N LYS A 241 11.26 -0.93 -24.74
CA LYS A 241 9.92 -1.13 -25.34
C LYS A 241 8.85 -0.52 -24.44
N ALA A 242 8.33 0.63 -24.86
CA ALA A 242 7.03 1.09 -24.35
C ALA A 242 5.95 0.14 -24.86
N CYS A 243 5.05 -0.28 -23.97
CA CYS A 243 3.87 -1.05 -24.32
C CYS A 243 2.64 -0.29 -23.81
N THR A 244 1.74 0.04 -24.71
CA THR A 244 0.47 0.67 -24.36
C THR A 244 -0.53 -0.35 -23.82
N LEU A 245 -1.55 0.11 -23.09
CA LEU A 245 -2.65 -0.77 -22.68
C LEU A 245 -3.35 -1.43 -23.89
N ALA A 246 -3.49 -0.70 -25.01
CA ALA A 246 -4.12 -1.23 -26.22
C ALA A 246 -3.28 -2.36 -26.85
N GLU A 247 -1.97 -2.17 -26.95
CA GLU A 247 -1.06 -3.22 -27.46
C GLU A 247 -1.08 -4.44 -26.55
N ALA A 248 -1.00 -4.26 -25.23
CA ALA A 248 -1.07 -5.36 -24.28
C ALA A 248 -2.41 -6.14 -24.38
N LYS A 249 -3.54 -5.43 -24.58
CA LYS A 249 -4.85 -6.06 -24.76
C LYS A 249 -4.98 -6.88 -26.03
N SER A 250 -4.16 -6.60 -27.07
CA SER A 250 -4.13 -7.36 -28.33
C SER A 250 -3.27 -8.62 -28.25
N MET A 251 -2.54 -8.84 -27.16
CA MET A 251 -1.65 -9.99 -26.97
C MET A 251 -2.35 -11.11 -26.19
N GLU A 252 -2.06 -12.36 -26.56
CA GLU A 252 -2.38 -13.52 -25.72
C GLU A 252 -1.37 -13.61 -24.56
N MET A 253 -1.86 -13.60 -23.31
CA MET A 253 -1.00 -13.54 -22.15
C MET A 253 -1.26 -14.67 -21.15
N PHE A 254 -0.20 -15.09 -20.46
CA PHE A 254 -0.30 -15.97 -19.29
C PHE A 254 -0.15 -15.12 -18.02
N SER A 255 -1.16 -15.12 -17.16
CA SER A 255 -1.16 -14.29 -15.95
C SER A 255 -0.59 -15.01 -14.74
N PHE A 256 0.09 -14.27 -13.86
CA PHE A 256 0.48 -14.79 -12.55
C PHE A 256 0.53 -13.67 -11.52
N ALA A 257 0.33 -14.03 -10.24
CA ALA A 257 0.42 -13.07 -9.14
C ALA A 257 0.81 -13.75 -7.83
N GLY A 258 1.68 -13.08 -7.06
CA GLY A 258 2.11 -13.41 -5.70
C GLY A 258 1.71 -12.34 -4.69
N ILE A 259 0.45 -11.92 -4.72
CA ILE A 259 -0.13 -10.92 -3.84
C ILE A 259 -1.19 -11.53 -2.92
N ALA A 260 -1.63 -10.78 -1.90
CA ALA A 260 -2.60 -11.26 -0.91
C ALA A 260 -3.95 -11.71 -1.53
N ASN A 261 -4.35 -11.09 -2.64
CA ASN A 261 -5.60 -11.40 -3.36
C ASN A 261 -5.36 -11.52 -4.87
N PRO A 262 -4.86 -12.66 -5.38
CA PRO A 262 -4.61 -12.88 -6.80
C PRO A 262 -5.88 -12.81 -7.65
N ASP A 263 -7.01 -13.29 -7.11
CA ASP A 263 -8.31 -13.25 -7.81
C ASP A 263 -8.69 -11.85 -8.26
N SER A 264 -8.34 -10.83 -7.45
CA SER A 264 -8.64 -9.43 -7.80
C SER A 264 -7.86 -8.97 -9.02
N PHE A 265 -6.61 -9.40 -9.16
CA PHE A 265 -5.78 -9.12 -10.32
C PHE A 265 -6.33 -9.79 -11.57
N HIS A 266 -6.65 -11.07 -11.48
CA HIS A 266 -7.25 -11.80 -12.60
C HIS A 266 -8.61 -11.23 -13.02
N GLN A 267 -9.43 -10.81 -12.05
CA GLN A 267 -10.70 -10.13 -12.34
C GLN A 267 -10.48 -8.79 -13.05
N THR A 268 -9.49 -8.00 -12.61
CA THR A 268 -9.13 -6.73 -13.28
C THR A 268 -8.74 -6.98 -14.73
N LEU A 269 -7.88 -7.98 -15.01
CA LEU A 269 -7.50 -8.32 -16.38
C LEU A 269 -8.72 -8.67 -17.25
N ARG A 270 -9.66 -9.46 -16.73
CA ARG A 270 -10.89 -9.83 -17.46
C ARG A 270 -11.79 -8.64 -17.72
N LEU A 271 -12.04 -7.80 -16.72
CA LEU A 271 -12.90 -6.62 -16.85
C LEU A 271 -12.32 -5.60 -17.82
N GLU A 272 -11.02 -5.52 -17.89
CA GLU A 272 -10.30 -4.64 -18.82
C GLU A 272 -10.18 -5.23 -20.24
N GLY A 273 -10.61 -6.47 -20.46
CA GLY A 273 -10.60 -7.10 -21.76
C GLY A 273 -9.23 -7.62 -22.20
N PHE A 274 -8.36 -7.98 -21.27
CA PHE A 274 -7.11 -8.68 -21.59
C PHE A 274 -7.38 -10.14 -21.96
N SER A 275 -6.70 -10.64 -23.01
CA SER A 275 -6.77 -12.04 -23.38
C SER A 275 -5.79 -12.87 -22.54
N VAL A 276 -6.33 -13.72 -21.67
CA VAL A 276 -5.55 -14.53 -20.73
C VAL A 276 -5.74 -16.02 -21.06
N THR A 277 -4.67 -16.68 -21.52
CA THR A 277 -4.67 -18.10 -21.94
C THR A 277 -4.53 -19.08 -20.78
N GLY A 278 -4.04 -18.59 -19.62
CA GLY A 278 -3.89 -19.38 -18.41
C GLY A 278 -3.36 -18.55 -17.25
N SER A 279 -3.37 -19.12 -16.04
CA SER A 279 -2.93 -18.39 -14.86
C SER A 279 -2.22 -19.28 -13.84
N LYS A 280 -1.33 -18.67 -13.03
CA LYS A 280 -0.67 -19.30 -11.89
C LYS A 280 -0.66 -18.36 -10.69
N GLU A 281 -1.04 -18.88 -9.53
CA GLU A 281 -0.99 -18.14 -8.28
C GLU A 281 0.21 -18.56 -7.43
N PHE A 282 0.83 -17.58 -6.79
CA PHE A 282 1.88 -17.77 -5.79
C PHE A 282 1.41 -17.28 -4.41
N ARG A 283 2.16 -17.58 -3.38
CA ARG A 283 1.93 -17.04 -2.04
C ARG A 283 2.20 -15.53 -2.03
N ASP A 284 1.47 -14.80 -1.19
CA ASP A 284 1.78 -13.38 -0.97
C ASP A 284 3.24 -13.19 -0.54
N HIS A 285 3.90 -12.19 -1.12
CA HIS A 285 5.33 -11.94 -0.96
C HIS A 285 6.24 -13.08 -1.41
N HIS A 286 5.82 -13.86 -2.43
CA HIS A 286 6.67 -14.93 -2.97
C HIS A 286 8.03 -14.39 -3.45
N ASP A 287 9.10 -15.07 -3.05
CA ASP A 287 10.45 -14.82 -3.57
C ASP A 287 10.65 -15.68 -4.81
N TYR A 288 10.60 -15.05 -5.98
CA TYR A 288 10.75 -15.75 -7.25
C TYR A 288 12.16 -16.25 -7.46
N THR A 289 12.27 -17.44 -8.04
CA THR A 289 13.52 -18.08 -8.46
C THR A 289 13.63 -18.16 -9.97
N ALA A 290 14.82 -18.39 -10.50
CA ALA A 290 15.02 -18.65 -11.93
C ALA A 290 14.18 -19.86 -12.40
N GLN A 291 14.01 -20.87 -11.54
CA GLN A 291 13.20 -22.04 -11.84
C GLN A 291 11.70 -21.69 -11.94
N ASP A 292 11.19 -20.80 -11.06
CA ASP A 292 9.80 -20.33 -11.14
C ASP A 292 9.55 -19.61 -12.47
N VAL A 293 10.47 -18.72 -12.87
CA VAL A 293 10.36 -17.97 -14.12
C VAL A 293 10.44 -18.89 -15.33
N ALA A 294 11.35 -19.87 -15.32
CA ALA A 294 11.45 -20.86 -16.40
C ALA A 294 10.15 -21.68 -16.52
N ALA A 295 9.55 -22.09 -15.39
CA ALA A 295 8.28 -22.82 -15.38
C ALA A 295 7.11 -21.95 -15.88
N LEU A 296 7.08 -20.65 -15.53
CA LEU A 296 6.08 -19.70 -16.03
C LEU A 296 6.20 -19.52 -17.55
N VAL A 297 7.41 -19.33 -18.06
CA VAL A 297 7.66 -19.21 -19.51
C VAL A 297 7.26 -20.47 -20.26
N ALA A 298 7.59 -21.65 -19.71
CA ALA A 298 7.18 -22.92 -20.31
C ALA A 298 5.64 -23.07 -20.36
N ALA A 299 4.94 -22.74 -19.28
CA ALA A 299 3.48 -22.75 -19.23
C ALA A 299 2.85 -21.75 -20.20
N ALA A 300 3.41 -20.54 -20.29
CA ALA A 300 2.97 -19.50 -21.21
C ALA A 300 3.09 -19.98 -22.68
N ARG A 301 4.24 -20.54 -23.05
CA ARG A 301 4.44 -21.09 -24.40
C ARG A 301 3.49 -22.25 -24.72
N ALA A 302 3.28 -23.15 -23.77
CA ALA A 302 2.36 -24.29 -23.91
C ALA A 302 0.90 -23.84 -24.09
N SER A 303 0.51 -22.70 -23.52
CA SER A 303 -0.83 -22.13 -23.68
C SER A 303 -0.97 -21.18 -24.87
N GLY A 304 0.08 -20.99 -25.68
CA GLY A 304 0.08 -20.08 -26.84
C GLY A 304 0.25 -18.59 -26.45
N ALA A 305 0.59 -18.29 -25.21
CA ALA A 305 0.79 -16.90 -24.78
C ALA A 305 2.05 -16.27 -25.39
N GLN A 306 1.94 -15.01 -25.73
CA GLN A 306 3.01 -14.19 -26.31
C GLN A 306 3.83 -13.46 -25.22
N ALA A 307 3.23 -13.28 -24.04
CA ALA A 307 3.86 -12.62 -22.90
C ALA A 307 3.33 -13.18 -21.56
N LEU A 308 4.09 -12.97 -20.51
CA LEU A 308 3.62 -13.07 -19.11
C LEU A 308 3.04 -11.72 -18.67
N ILE A 309 1.96 -11.74 -17.88
CA ILE A 309 1.44 -10.54 -17.24
C ILE A 309 1.30 -10.72 -15.74
N THR A 310 1.74 -9.72 -14.98
CA THR A 310 1.75 -9.76 -13.53
C THR A 310 1.45 -8.37 -12.90
N THR A 311 1.54 -8.27 -11.59
CA THR A 311 1.40 -7.01 -10.84
C THR A 311 2.70 -6.21 -10.80
N GLU A 312 2.64 -4.89 -10.53
CA GLU A 312 3.84 -4.06 -10.29
C GLU A 312 4.72 -4.65 -9.17
N LYS A 313 4.08 -5.16 -8.09
CA LYS A 313 4.77 -5.74 -6.92
C LYS A 313 5.59 -6.99 -7.29
N ASP A 314 5.03 -7.87 -8.10
CA ASP A 314 5.74 -9.07 -8.52
C ASP A 314 6.80 -8.76 -9.59
N PHE A 315 6.49 -7.84 -10.51
CA PHE A 315 7.40 -7.44 -11.58
C PHE A 315 8.75 -6.92 -11.06
N VAL A 316 8.72 -6.12 -9.99
CA VAL A 316 9.95 -5.59 -9.37
C VAL A 316 10.88 -6.71 -8.91
N LYS A 317 10.33 -7.79 -8.35
CA LYS A 317 11.08 -8.96 -7.89
C LYS A 317 11.66 -9.81 -9.02
N LEU A 318 11.08 -9.70 -10.21
CA LEU A 318 11.48 -10.47 -11.37
C LEU A 318 12.62 -9.84 -12.16
N ARG A 319 13.01 -8.61 -11.88
CA ARG A 319 14.08 -7.90 -12.59
C ARG A 319 15.36 -8.71 -12.77
N PRO A 320 15.88 -9.45 -11.76
CA PRO A 320 17.09 -10.28 -11.92
C PRO A 320 16.94 -11.43 -12.93
N PHE A 321 15.71 -11.77 -13.28
CA PHE A 321 15.37 -12.92 -14.13
C PHE A 321 14.80 -12.54 -15.49
N PHE A 322 14.82 -11.25 -15.84
CA PHE A 322 14.37 -10.82 -17.17
C PHE A 322 15.21 -11.44 -18.27
N GLY A 323 14.54 -12.01 -19.26
CA GLY A 323 15.15 -12.69 -20.40
C GLY A 323 14.47 -12.27 -21.70
N SER A 324 14.55 -13.15 -22.72
CA SER A 324 13.99 -12.89 -24.05
C SER A 324 12.46 -13.00 -24.11
N PHE A 325 11.82 -13.71 -23.17
CA PHE A 325 10.36 -13.82 -23.14
C PHE A 325 9.77 -12.59 -22.43
N PRO A 326 8.80 -11.87 -23.04
CA PRO A 326 8.28 -10.63 -22.48
C PRO A 326 7.55 -10.87 -21.16
N ILE A 327 7.86 -10.07 -20.15
CA ILE A 327 7.13 -9.98 -18.89
C ILE A 327 6.55 -8.58 -18.81
N LEU A 328 5.25 -8.49 -18.65
CA LEU A 328 4.50 -7.26 -18.52
C LEU A 328 3.96 -7.11 -17.11
N ALA A 329 3.87 -5.89 -16.62
CA ALA A 329 3.12 -5.59 -15.40
C ALA A 329 2.02 -4.58 -15.66
N LEU A 330 0.81 -4.91 -15.27
CA LEU A 330 -0.29 -3.96 -15.25
C LEU A 330 -0.07 -3.00 -14.10
N THR A 331 0.09 -1.72 -14.41
CA THR A 331 0.15 -0.67 -13.39
C THR A 331 -1.26 -0.19 -13.07
N ILE A 332 -1.51 0.08 -11.80
CA ILE A 332 -2.79 0.61 -11.33
C ILE A 332 -2.60 1.96 -10.65
N GLU A 333 -3.54 2.86 -10.85
CA GLU A 333 -3.65 4.11 -10.13
C GLU A 333 -4.93 4.17 -9.31
N LEU A 334 -4.83 4.79 -8.15
CA LEU A 334 -6.00 5.10 -7.34
C LEU A 334 -6.61 6.41 -7.87
N ARG A 335 -7.89 6.37 -8.22
CA ARG A 335 -8.66 7.56 -8.56
C ARG A 335 -9.56 7.93 -7.40
N MET A 336 -9.39 9.14 -6.89
CA MET A 336 -10.24 9.75 -5.87
C MET A 336 -11.14 10.79 -6.50
N GLY A 337 -12.24 11.13 -5.82
CA GLY A 337 -13.10 12.22 -6.26
C GLY A 337 -12.59 13.59 -5.79
N GLN A 338 -12.99 14.66 -6.48
CA GLN A 338 -12.61 16.04 -6.18
C GLN A 338 -12.82 16.45 -4.70
N LYS A 339 -13.82 15.90 -4.04
CA LYS A 339 -14.06 16.15 -2.60
C LYS A 339 -12.88 15.74 -1.73
N PHE A 340 -12.16 14.67 -2.08
CA PHE A 340 -10.97 14.25 -1.36
C PHE A 340 -9.82 15.24 -1.59
N ASP A 341 -9.64 15.70 -2.82
CA ASP A 341 -8.56 16.65 -3.17
C ASP A 341 -8.74 17.99 -2.46
N LEU A 342 -10.00 18.47 -2.37
CA LEU A 342 -10.35 19.66 -1.61
C LEU A 342 -10.11 19.47 -0.11
N PHE A 343 -10.54 18.34 0.45
CA PHE A 343 -10.30 18.01 1.86
C PHE A 343 -8.81 18.00 2.21
N LEU A 344 -7.99 17.40 1.33
CA LEU A 344 -6.54 17.37 1.54
C LEU A 344 -5.93 18.78 1.44
N ALA A 345 -6.39 19.59 0.47
CA ALA A 345 -5.93 20.96 0.29
C ALA A 345 -6.28 21.85 1.50
N ASP A 346 -7.50 21.75 2.00
CA ASP A 346 -7.95 22.52 3.19
C ASP A 346 -7.13 22.17 4.42
N HIS A 347 -6.82 20.88 4.63
CA HIS A 347 -5.99 20.43 5.76
C HIS A 347 -4.57 20.98 5.70
N LEU A 348 -4.04 21.13 4.49
CA LEU A 348 -2.68 21.64 4.26
C LEU A 348 -2.61 23.17 4.36
N SER A 349 -3.68 23.89 4.00
CA SER A 349 -3.74 25.37 4.07
C SER A 349 -3.57 25.92 5.48
N GLY A 350 -3.89 25.13 6.51
CA GLY A 350 -3.66 25.47 7.92
C GLY A 350 -2.20 25.35 8.36
N HIS A 351 -1.32 24.81 7.50
CA HIS A 351 0.11 24.67 7.76
C HIS A 351 0.85 25.55 6.74
N ALA A 352 1.70 26.46 7.21
CA ALA A 352 2.56 27.26 6.32
C ALA A 352 3.54 26.34 5.58
N LEU A 353 3.18 25.91 4.36
CA LEU A 353 3.97 25.05 3.49
C LEU A 353 4.83 25.86 2.54
#